data_cfde4fc1988745d61fbc3332c72c1e5c
#
_entry.id   cfde4fc1988745d61fbc3332c72c1e5c
#
_cell.length_a   1.000
_cell.length_b   1.000
_cell.length_c   1.000
_cell.angle_alpha   90.00
_cell.angle_beta   90.00
_cell.angle_gamma   90.00
#
_symmetry.space_group_name_H-M   'P 1'
#
loop_
_entity.id
_entity.type
_entity.pdbx_description
1 polymer ?
#
loop_
_entity_poly.entity_id
_entity_poly.type
_entity_poly.pdbx_seq_one_letter_code
_entity_poly.pdbx_strand_id
1 'polypeptide(L)'
;NFDKVSGSAYKTSAAFDYSSVMIYNSYITDPNFVYDPTKPVMLTKEGVAFSRSYTPTDLDVQAINEMYRKKVCTINARSECSLSGSVTGNKGYSYLSACVLRAVPAQNRYFSGWYEDGKRLSTLNPYTFSVTGDRNIIARFGTSNNTYCVETSVSQHIVNTSGMLQFVEGGTVSPGPMNVTSYVTLNFRATPVAGFTFSHWLDLDSEERLSTENPWPVKITRDMRIRAVFTKGGFITVPQN
;
A
#
# COMPACT_ATOMS: atom_id res chain seq x y z
N ASN A 1 10.36 41.01 15.51
CA ASN A 1 11.56 40.33 15.01
C ASN A 1 11.16 39.52 13.80
N PHE A 2 11.55 39.97 12.60
CA PHE A 2 11.23 39.29 11.33
C PHE A 2 12.48 38.59 10.81
N ASP A 3 12.96 37.60 11.57
CA ASP A 3 14.08 36.79 11.10
C ASP A 3 13.66 35.96 9.92
N LYS A 4 14.44 36.01 8.85
CA LYS A 4 14.20 35.17 7.67
C LYS A 4 14.40 33.72 8.05
N VAL A 5 13.32 32.93 7.97
CA VAL A 5 13.40 31.51 8.18
C VAL A 5 14.21 30.88 7.05
N SER A 6 15.36 30.28 7.40
CA SER A 6 16.23 29.58 6.47
C SER A 6 16.22 28.09 6.80
N GLY A 7 16.14 27.24 5.80
CA GLY A 7 16.28 25.79 5.95
C GLY A 7 15.44 24.99 4.96
N SER A 8 15.85 23.76 4.70
CA SER A 8 15.18 22.83 3.79
C SER A 8 13.80 22.33 4.28
N ALA A 9 13.45 22.64 5.53
CA ALA A 9 12.17 22.26 6.14
C ALA A 9 10.98 23.12 5.65
N TYR A 10 11.23 24.24 5.01
CA TYR A 10 10.18 25.16 4.55
C TYR A 10 10.19 25.25 3.03
N LYS A 11 9.05 24.98 2.42
CA LYS A 11 8.82 25.25 0.99
C LYS A 11 8.35 26.68 0.85
N THR A 12 9.06 27.47 0.05
CA THR A 12 8.60 28.78 -0.39
C THR A 12 8.08 28.66 -1.81
N SER A 13 6.98 29.34 -2.14
CA SER A 13 6.56 29.52 -3.52
C SER A 13 7.64 30.25 -4.32
N ALA A 14 7.78 29.95 -5.60
CA ALA A 14 8.79 30.56 -6.46
C ALA A 14 8.59 32.07 -6.63
N ALA A 15 7.37 32.61 -6.44
CA ALA A 15 7.01 34.00 -6.52
C ALA A 15 6.31 34.44 -5.24
N PHE A 16 6.61 35.66 -4.79
CA PHE A 16 5.91 36.26 -3.65
C PHE A 16 4.62 36.92 -4.15
N ASP A 17 3.49 36.56 -3.53
CA ASP A 17 2.17 37.07 -3.91
C ASP A 17 1.74 38.20 -2.96
N TYR A 18 1.84 39.45 -3.44
CA TYR A 18 1.38 40.61 -2.70
C TYR A 18 -0.14 40.73 -2.60
N SER A 19 -0.89 39.91 -3.34
CA SER A 19 -2.36 39.88 -3.33
C SER A 19 -2.91 38.72 -2.51
N SER A 20 -2.06 37.85 -1.93
CA SER A 20 -2.48 36.74 -1.13
C SER A 20 -3.42 37.11 0.00
N VAL A 21 -4.42 36.24 0.28
CA VAL A 21 -5.28 36.40 1.47
C VAL A 21 -4.51 36.28 2.78
N MET A 22 -3.32 35.68 2.75
CA MET A 22 -2.46 35.42 3.90
C MET A 22 -1.56 36.60 4.26
N ILE A 23 -1.51 37.64 3.44
CA ILE A 23 -0.68 38.80 3.66
C ILE A 23 -1.48 39.92 4.34
N TYR A 24 -0.81 40.73 5.14
CA TYR A 24 -1.41 41.96 5.69
C TYR A 24 -1.40 43.07 4.65
N ASN A 25 -2.37 43.99 4.75
CA ASN A 25 -2.37 45.19 3.95
C ASN A 25 -1.15 46.08 4.25
N SER A 26 -0.67 46.83 3.25
CA SER A 26 0.37 47.85 3.44
C SER A 26 -0.01 48.87 4.48
N TYR A 27 -1.28 49.25 4.57
CA TYR A 27 -1.80 50.22 5.51
C TYR A 27 -2.50 49.50 6.68
N ILE A 28 -2.14 49.91 7.88
CA ILE A 28 -2.82 49.54 9.13
C ILE A 28 -3.53 50.80 9.65
N THR A 29 -4.83 50.73 9.81
CA THR A 29 -5.66 51.87 10.19
C THR A 29 -5.93 51.98 11.68
N ASP A 30 -5.59 50.96 12.46
CA ASP A 30 -5.77 50.94 13.91
C ASP A 30 -4.67 51.77 14.60
N PRO A 31 -5.02 52.89 15.28
CA PRO A 31 -4.06 53.78 15.91
C PRO A 31 -3.29 53.14 17.08
N ASN A 32 -3.75 52.03 17.60
CA ASN A 32 -3.03 51.30 18.64
C ASN A 32 -1.78 50.56 18.09
N PHE A 33 -1.70 50.38 16.77
CA PHE A 33 -0.60 49.64 16.12
C PHE A 33 0.26 50.50 15.21
N VAL A 34 -0.19 51.72 14.82
CA VAL A 34 0.57 52.62 13.96
C VAL A 34 0.46 54.05 14.43
N TYR A 35 1.58 54.77 14.37
CA TYR A 35 1.64 56.20 14.72
C TYR A 35 0.95 57.09 13.66
N ASP A 36 1.10 56.75 12.40
CA ASP A 36 0.53 57.48 11.27
C ASP A 36 -0.17 56.49 10.31
N PRO A 37 -1.50 56.40 10.38
CA PRO A 37 -2.25 55.47 9.56
C PRO A 37 -2.29 55.84 8.07
N THR A 38 -1.81 57.03 7.70
CA THR A 38 -1.72 57.45 6.29
C THR A 38 -0.46 56.98 5.61
N LYS A 39 0.49 56.42 6.36
CA LYS A 39 1.74 55.85 5.83
C LYS A 39 1.69 54.35 5.77
N PRO A 40 2.19 53.73 4.69
CA PRO A 40 2.27 52.29 4.61
C PRO A 40 3.35 51.74 5.55
N VAL A 41 3.04 50.66 6.25
CA VAL A 41 3.99 49.91 7.12
C VAL A 41 4.78 48.85 6.34
N MET A 42 4.29 48.45 5.18
CA MET A 42 4.95 47.52 4.27
C MET A 42 4.83 48.01 2.83
N LEU A 43 5.87 47.78 2.05
CA LEU A 43 5.93 48.10 0.62
C LEU A 43 6.50 46.94 -0.15
N THR A 44 6.20 46.86 -1.45
CA THR A 44 6.92 45.96 -2.35
C THR A 44 8.40 46.31 -2.42
N LYS A 45 9.22 45.47 -3.05
CA LYS A 45 10.65 45.77 -3.28
C LYS A 45 10.85 47.06 -4.08
N GLU A 46 9.88 47.41 -4.92
CA GLU A 46 9.86 48.60 -5.77
C GLU A 46 9.26 49.82 -5.03
N GLY A 47 8.94 49.69 -3.75
CA GLY A 47 8.42 50.79 -2.94
C GLY A 47 6.93 51.10 -3.13
N VAL A 48 6.16 50.16 -3.69
CA VAL A 48 4.72 50.34 -3.96
C VAL A 48 3.89 49.72 -2.83
N ALA A 49 2.87 50.45 -2.37
CA ALA A 49 1.89 49.95 -1.41
C ALA A 49 0.98 48.87 -2.08
N PHE A 50 0.53 47.88 -1.31
CA PHE A 50 -0.32 46.83 -1.79
C PHE A 50 -1.47 46.54 -0.80
N SER A 51 -2.50 45.85 -1.29
CA SER A 51 -3.64 45.36 -0.50
C SER A 51 -3.82 43.89 -0.71
N ARG A 52 -4.08 43.17 0.38
CA ARG A 52 -4.41 41.75 0.28
C ARG A 52 -5.72 41.54 -0.48
N SER A 53 -5.85 40.37 -1.10
CA SER A 53 -7.15 39.89 -1.59
C SER A 53 -8.02 39.42 -0.42
N TYR A 54 -9.33 39.46 -0.58
CA TYR A 54 -10.30 38.81 0.32
C TYR A 54 -10.77 37.47 -0.23
N THR A 55 -10.32 37.11 -1.42
CA THR A 55 -10.51 35.78 -2.03
C THR A 55 -9.14 35.17 -2.29
N PRO A 56 -8.99 33.85 -2.12
CA PRO A 56 -7.73 33.16 -2.44
C PRO A 56 -7.31 33.44 -3.88
N THR A 57 -6.05 33.76 -4.07
CA THR A 57 -5.43 33.87 -5.40
C THR A 57 -5.07 32.51 -5.95
N ASP A 58 -4.76 32.42 -7.25
CA ASP A 58 -4.27 31.19 -7.86
C ASP A 58 -2.97 30.69 -7.19
N LEU A 59 -2.10 31.61 -6.75
CA LEU A 59 -0.87 31.27 -6.03
C LEU A 59 -1.15 30.75 -4.61
N ASP A 60 -2.17 31.30 -3.91
CA ASP A 60 -2.63 30.72 -2.62
C ASP A 60 -3.12 29.30 -2.81
N VAL A 61 -3.95 29.05 -3.81
CA VAL A 61 -4.47 27.71 -4.14
C VAL A 61 -3.35 26.77 -4.55
N GLN A 62 -2.39 27.25 -5.34
CA GLN A 62 -1.22 26.46 -5.74
C GLN A 62 -0.36 26.10 -4.51
N ALA A 63 -0.06 27.08 -3.63
CA ALA A 63 0.74 26.83 -2.43
C ALA A 63 0.08 25.80 -1.50
N ILE A 64 -1.24 25.90 -1.30
CA ILE A 64 -2.00 24.93 -0.53
C ILE A 64 -1.95 23.54 -1.21
N ASN A 65 -2.13 23.46 -2.52
CA ASN A 65 -2.07 22.21 -3.26
C ASN A 65 -0.66 21.58 -3.24
N GLU A 66 0.40 22.40 -3.18
CA GLU A 66 1.78 21.91 -3.05
C GLU A 66 2.09 21.44 -1.62
N MET A 67 1.63 22.15 -0.59
CA MET A 67 1.80 21.79 0.81
C MET A 67 1.00 20.53 1.18
N TYR A 68 -0.23 20.45 0.69
CA TYR A 68 -1.16 19.37 0.93
C TYR A 68 -1.33 18.52 -0.34
N ARG A 69 -0.21 18.16 -1.02
CA ARG A 69 -0.25 17.26 -2.18
C ARG A 69 -1.26 16.16 -1.92
N LYS A 70 -2.24 16.00 -2.79
CA LYS A 70 -3.23 14.93 -2.71
C LYS A 70 -2.49 13.63 -2.44
N LYS A 71 -2.54 13.17 -1.19
CA LYS A 71 -1.94 11.90 -0.82
C LYS A 71 -2.58 10.84 -1.72
N VAL A 72 -1.77 10.22 -2.56
CA VAL A 72 -2.22 9.05 -3.30
C VAL A 72 -2.17 7.88 -2.32
N CYS A 73 -3.32 7.26 -2.10
CA CYS A 73 -3.44 6.08 -1.26
C CYS A 73 -3.57 4.85 -2.16
N THR A 74 -2.90 3.78 -1.78
CA THR A 74 -2.96 2.50 -2.50
C THR A 74 -4.05 1.63 -1.91
N ILE A 75 -5.02 1.24 -2.74
CA ILE A 75 -6.00 0.21 -2.38
C ILE A 75 -5.54 -1.10 -3.00
N ASN A 76 -5.01 -1.97 -2.16
CA ASN A 76 -4.59 -3.31 -2.54
C ASN A 76 -5.72 -4.29 -2.22
N ALA A 77 -6.58 -4.55 -3.23
CA ALA A 77 -7.68 -5.48 -3.09
C ALA A 77 -7.40 -6.76 -3.89
N ARG A 78 -7.60 -7.92 -3.28
CA ARG A 78 -7.34 -9.21 -3.90
C ARG A 78 -8.36 -10.26 -3.49
N SER A 79 -8.45 -11.32 -4.26
CA SER A 79 -9.11 -12.56 -3.83
C SER A 79 -8.33 -13.22 -2.69
N GLU A 80 -9.02 -13.87 -1.76
CA GLU A 80 -8.40 -14.72 -0.74
C GLU A 80 -7.59 -15.87 -1.40
N CYS A 81 -8.11 -16.41 -2.49
CA CYS A 81 -7.42 -17.35 -3.35
C CYS A 81 -7.69 -17.03 -4.81
N SER A 82 -6.66 -17.03 -5.66
CA SER A 82 -6.75 -16.65 -7.08
C SER A 82 -7.72 -17.52 -7.88
N LEU A 83 -7.88 -18.79 -7.49
CA LEU A 83 -8.79 -19.75 -8.11
C LEU A 83 -10.24 -19.62 -7.61
N SER A 84 -10.50 -18.82 -6.59
CA SER A 84 -11.84 -18.64 -6.02
C SER A 84 -12.62 -17.50 -6.67
N GLY A 85 -11.94 -16.58 -7.34
CA GLY A 85 -12.54 -15.44 -8.01
C GLY A 85 -11.52 -14.34 -8.28
N SER A 86 -11.97 -13.27 -8.92
CA SER A 86 -11.16 -12.10 -9.23
C SER A 86 -11.70 -10.84 -8.60
N VAL A 87 -10.85 -9.82 -8.49
CA VAL A 87 -11.17 -8.51 -7.92
C VAL A 87 -10.73 -7.41 -8.87
N THR A 88 -11.55 -6.37 -9.00
CA THR A 88 -11.22 -5.15 -9.75
C THR A 88 -11.41 -3.92 -8.87
N GLY A 89 -10.71 -2.82 -9.23
CA GLY A 89 -10.73 -1.57 -8.47
C GLY A 89 -9.48 -1.37 -7.59
N ASN A 90 -8.56 -2.31 -7.56
CA ASN A 90 -7.27 -2.20 -6.87
C ASN A 90 -6.31 -1.29 -7.66
N LYS A 91 -6.06 -0.10 -7.16
CA LYS A 91 -5.14 0.90 -7.75
C LYS A 91 -4.82 2.02 -6.75
N GLY A 92 -4.05 2.99 -7.20
CA GLY A 92 -3.87 4.26 -6.49
C GLY A 92 -5.09 5.17 -6.62
N TYR A 93 -5.50 5.78 -5.53
CA TYR A 93 -6.63 6.71 -5.44
C TYR A 93 -6.19 8.01 -4.76
N SER A 94 -6.75 9.13 -5.19
CA SER A 94 -6.56 10.38 -4.44
C SER A 94 -7.27 10.29 -3.09
N TYR A 95 -6.69 10.89 -2.06
CA TYR A 95 -7.32 11.01 -0.75
C TYR A 95 -8.74 11.59 -0.88
N LEU A 96 -9.69 11.05 -0.15
CA LEU A 96 -11.13 11.33 -0.17
C LEU A 96 -11.86 11.03 -1.50
N SER A 97 -11.19 10.46 -2.50
CA SER A 97 -11.91 9.99 -3.70
C SER A 97 -12.68 8.70 -3.42
N ALA A 98 -13.69 8.43 -4.23
CA ALA A 98 -14.46 7.20 -4.13
C ALA A 98 -13.70 6.02 -4.76
N CYS A 99 -13.55 4.94 -4.00
CA CYS A 99 -13.12 3.64 -4.50
C CYS A 99 -14.32 2.74 -4.70
N VAL A 100 -14.35 2.00 -5.81
CA VAL A 100 -15.36 0.99 -6.11
C VAL A 100 -14.66 -0.34 -6.35
N LEU A 101 -14.82 -1.28 -5.43
CA LEU A 101 -14.32 -2.64 -5.57
C LEU A 101 -15.42 -3.56 -6.10
N ARG A 102 -15.05 -4.43 -7.04
CA ARG A 102 -15.93 -5.48 -7.57
C ARG A 102 -15.25 -6.83 -7.46
N ALA A 103 -16.00 -7.81 -6.95
CA ALA A 103 -15.58 -9.21 -6.87
C ALA A 103 -16.37 -10.04 -7.87
N VAL A 104 -15.68 -10.87 -8.65
CA VAL A 104 -16.30 -11.80 -9.60
C VAL A 104 -15.97 -13.22 -9.15
N PRO A 105 -16.95 -13.98 -8.63
CA PRO A 105 -16.73 -15.36 -8.21
C PRO A 105 -16.31 -16.25 -9.39
N ALA A 106 -15.46 -17.24 -9.14
CA ALA A 106 -15.20 -18.34 -10.08
C ALA A 106 -16.41 -19.28 -10.17
N GLN A 107 -16.36 -20.22 -11.10
CA GLN A 107 -17.43 -21.23 -11.26
C GLN A 107 -17.64 -22.00 -9.94
N ASN A 108 -18.90 -22.21 -9.57
CA ASN A 108 -19.35 -22.87 -8.34
C ASN A 108 -18.92 -22.16 -7.04
N ARG A 109 -18.60 -20.88 -7.12
CA ARG A 109 -18.29 -20.01 -5.98
C ARG A 109 -19.33 -18.90 -5.88
N TYR A 110 -19.49 -18.34 -4.68
CA TYR A 110 -20.30 -17.13 -4.44
C TYR A 110 -19.48 -16.14 -3.61
N PHE A 111 -19.74 -14.85 -3.81
CA PHE A 111 -19.08 -13.82 -3.02
C PHE A 111 -19.60 -13.84 -1.58
N SER A 112 -18.71 -13.93 -0.60
CA SER A 112 -19.03 -14.00 0.82
C SER A 112 -18.86 -12.65 1.53
N GLY A 113 -17.94 -11.81 1.07
CA GLY A 113 -17.74 -10.47 1.63
C GLY A 113 -16.35 -9.92 1.41
N TRP A 114 -16.19 -8.65 1.76
CA TRP A 114 -14.93 -7.92 1.81
C TRP A 114 -14.40 -7.93 3.24
N TYR A 115 -13.12 -8.17 3.41
CA TYR A 115 -12.45 -8.29 4.72
C TYR A 115 -11.17 -7.47 4.73
N GLU A 116 -10.81 -6.95 5.91
CA GLU A 116 -9.54 -6.31 6.22
C GLU A 116 -9.16 -6.67 7.65
N ASP A 117 -7.91 -7.08 7.88
CA ASP A 117 -7.40 -7.51 9.19
C ASP A 117 -8.30 -8.55 9.88
N GLY A 118 -8.82 -9.50 9.10
CA GLY A 118 -9.71 -10.55 9.58
C GLY A 118 -11.16 -10.11 9.85
N LYS A 119 -11.47 -8.81 9.82
CA LYS A 119 -12.82 -8.26 10.05
C LYS A 119 -13.57 -8.08 8.74
N ARG A 120 -14.86 -8.44 8.75
CA ARG A 120 -15.72 -8.23 7.59
C ARG A 120 -16.13 -6.76 7.49
N LEU A 121 -15.82 -6.14 6.34
CA LEU A 121 -16.15 -4.75 6.03
C LEU A 121 -17.54 -4.63 5.41
N SER A 122 -17.86 -5.49 4.45
CA SER A 122 -19.09 -5.40 3.67
C SER A 122 -19.43 -6.74 3.01
N THR A 123 -20.73 -6.95 2.77
CA THR A 123 -21.26 -8.02 1.90
C THR A 123 -21.77 -7.46 0.56
N LEU A 124 -21.73 -6.15 0.38
CA LEU A 124 -22.15 -5.51 -0.87
C LEU A 124 -21.10 -5.72 -1.97
N ASN A 125 -21.58 -6.01 -3.18
CA ASN A 125 -20.74 -6.13 -4.37
C ASN A 125 -21.49 -5.47 -5.55
N PRO A 126 -21.06 -4.29 -6.00
CA PRO A 126 -19.81 -3.59 -5.66
C PRO A 126 -19.81 -2.99 -4.24
N TYR A 127 -18.60 -2.83 -3.68
CA TYR A 127 -18.33 -2.12 -2.43
C TYR A 127 -17.71 -0.76 -2.71
N THR A 128 -18.40 0.31 -2.27
CA THR A 128 -17.94 1.69 -2.48
C THR A 128 -17.63 2.36 -1.15
N PHE A 129 -16.48 3.05 -1.07
CA PHE A 129 -16.07 3.82 0.11
C PHE A 129 -15.16 5.00 -0.28
N SER A 130 -15.06 5.99 0.61
CA SER A 130 -14.11 7.10 0.48
C SER A 130 -12.73 6.67 0.95
N VAL A 131 -11.70 6.96 0.16
CA VAL A 131 -10.32 6.55 0.44
C VAL A 131 -9.68 7.53 1.42
N THR A 132 -9.35 7.07 2.63
CA THR A 132 -8.72 7.87 3.68
C THR A 132 -7.30 7.42 4.02
N GLY A 133 -6.81 6.36 3.39
CA GLY A 133 -5.48 5.78 3.60
C GLY A 133 -5.24 4.57 2.73
N ASP A 134 -4.05 4.00 2.83
CA ASP A 134 -3.71 2.73 2.20
C ASP A 134 -4.49 1.60 2.86
N ARG A 135 -4.98 0.64 2.06
CA ARG A 135 -5.79 -0.48 2.56
C ARG A 135 -5.44 -1.78 1.87
N ASN A 136 -5.48 -2.88 2.64
CA ASN A 136 -5.35 -4.25 2.15
C ASN A 136 -6.68 -4.98 2.34
N ILE A 137 -7.43 -5.12 1.26
CA ILE A 137 -8.80 -5.66 1.31
C ILE A 137 -8.83 -7.01 0.60
N ILE A 138 -9.45 -7.99 1.26
CA ILE A 138 -9.57 -9.36 0.77
C ILE A 138 -11.02 -9.64 0.42
N ALA A 139 -11.27 -10.07 -0.82
CA ALA A 139 -12.54 -10.66 -1.21
C ALA A 139 -12.53 -12.14 -0.84
N ARG A 140 -13.50 -12.56 -0.02
CA ARG A 140 -13.73 -13.97 0.30
C ARG A 140 -14.84 -14.54 -0.53
N PHE A 141 -14.67 -15.79 -0.93
CA PHE A 141 -15.62 -16.53 -1.73
C PHE A 141 -15.97 -17.84 -1.04
N GLY A 142 -17.27 -18.07 -0.88
CA GLY A 142 -17.77 -19.34 -0.39
C GLY A 142 -17.89 -20.38 -1.51
N THR A 143 -18.09 -21.62 -1.15
CA THR A 143 -18.31 -22.74 -2.07
C THR A 143 -19.62 -23.43 -1.77
N SER A 144 -20.35 -23.81 -2.81
CA SER A 144 -21.54 -24.65 -2.68
C SER A 144 -21.24 -26.16 -2.68
N ASN A 145 -19.99 -26.56 -3.05
CA ASN A 145 -19.63 -27.95 -3.33
C ASN A 145 -18.54 -28.49 -2.40
N ASN A 146 -18.33 -27.89 -1.22
CA ASN A 146 -17.26 -28.26 -0.29
C ASN A 146 -15.88 -28.36 -0.97
N THR A 147 -15.61 -27.49 -1.94
CA THR A 147 -14.34 -27.43 -2.67
C THR A 147 -13.53 -26.24 -2.15
N TYR A 148 -12.35 -26.50 -1.65
CA TYR A 148 -11.43 -25.50 -1.15
C TYR A 148 -10.34 -25.16 -2.16
N CYS A 149 -9.89 -23.92 -2.13
CA CYS A 149 -8.75 -23.48 -2.91
C CYS A 149 -7.48 -23.61 -2.09
N VAL A 150 -6.51 -24.28 -2.67
CA VAL A 150 -5.14 -24.35 -2.15
C VAL A 150 -4.23 -23.60 -3.10
N GLU A 151 -3.62 -22.53 -2.63
CA GLU A 151 -2.66 -21.71 -3.36
C GLU A 151 -1.27 -21.95 -2.76
N THR A 152 -0.30 -22.29 -3.59
CA THR A 152 1.06 -22.55 -3.17
C THR A 152 2.03 -21.61 -3.86
N SER A 153 3.06 -21.20 -3.13
CA SER A 153 4.13 -20.35 -3.63
C SER A 153 5.46 -20.70 -2.97
N VAL A 154 6.54 -20.09 -3.44
CA VAL A 154 7.88 -20.25 -2.89
C VAL A 154 8.47 -18.90 -2.49
N SER A 155 9.41 -18.90 -1.55
CA SER A 155 10.14 -17.68 -1.19
C SER A 155 11.07 -17.26 -2.31
N GLN A 156 11.11 -15.95 -2.57
CA GLN A 156 12.05 -15.33 -3.49
C GLN A 156 13.24 -14.76 -2.73
N HIS A 157 14.40 -14.83 -3.33
CA HIS A 157 15.67 -14.37 -2.75
C HIS A 157 16.38 -13.45 -3.73
N ILE A 158 17.06 -12.44 -3.21
CA ILE A 158 17.92 -11.59 -4.01
C ILE A 158 19.31 -12.19 -4.00
N VAL A 159 19.85 -12.50 -5.17
CA VAL A 159 21.22 -12.95 -5.36
C VAL A 159 22.00 -11.96 -6.22
N ASN A 160 23.26 -11.74 -5.89
CA ASN A 160 24.17 -10.93 -6.71
C ASN A 160 24.95 -11.88 -7.62
N THR A 161 24.73 -11.78 -8.91
CA THR A 161 25.47 -12.53 -9.92
C THR A 161 26.24 -11.56 -10.80
N SER A 162 27.55 -11.52 -10.66
CA SER A 162 28.43 -10.65 -11.43
C SER A 162 28.07 -9.15 -11.38
N GLY A 163 27.70 -8.65 -10.19
CA GLY A 163 27.32 -7.25 -9.96
C GLY A 163 25.85 -6.92 -10.28
N MET A 164 25.06 -7.88 -10.75
CA MET A 164 23.63 -7.70 -11.00
C MET A 164 22.80 -8.40 -9.91
N LEU A 165 21.82 -7.68 -9.35
CA LEU A 165 20.84 -8.24 -8.42
C LEU A 165 19.74 -8.95 -9.20
N GLN A 166 19.52 -10.23 -8.89
CA GLN A 166 18.48 -11.04 -9.50
C GLN A 166 17.58 -11.63 -8.41
N PHE A 167 16.27 -11.71 -8.71
CA PHE A 167 15.34 -12.47 -7.89
C PHE A 167 15.35 -13.92 -8.35
N VAL A 168 15.60 -14.84 -7.42
CA VAL A 168 15.57 -16.28 -7.66
C VAL A 168 14.64 -16.96 -6.67
N GLU A 169 13.96 -17.99 -7.13
CA GLU A 169 13.17 -18.87 -6.28
C GLU A 169 14.08 -19.86 -5.56
N GLY A 170 13.85 -20.05 -4.25
CA GLY A 170 14.65 -20.97 -3.44
C GLY A 170 14.39 -22.44 -3.73
N GLY A 171 13.35 -22.76 -4.50
CA GLY A 171 12.96 -24.12 -4.82
C GLY A 171 11.60 -24.20 -5.53
N THR A 172 11.01 -25.38 -5.54
CA THR A 172 9.67 -25.64 -6.07
C THR A 172 8.79 -26.28 -5.01
N VAL A 173 7.47 -26.23 -5.25
CA VAL A 173 6.47 -26.87 -4.38
C VAL A 173 5.51 -27.77 -5.19
N SER A 174 5.13 -28.89 -4.63
CA SER A 174 4.15 -29.82 -5.20
C SER A 174 3.22 -30.31 -4.07
N PRO A 175 1.88 -30.42 -4.30
CA PRO A 175 1.18 -29.99 -5.52
C PRO A 175 1.20 -28.48 -5.69
N GLY A 176 1.03 -28.03 -6.94
CA GLY A 176 0.82 -26.61 -7.27
C GLY A 176 -0.58 -26.13 -6.87
N PRO A 177 -0.93 -24.86 -7.23
CA PRO A 177 -2.25 -24.29 -6.93
C PRO A 177 -3.37 -25.15 -7.53
N MET A 178 -4.39 -25.48 -6.72
CA MET A 178 -5.50 -26.35 -7.15
C MET A 178 -6.76 -26.14 -6.30
N ASN A 179 -7.91 -26.53 -6.87
CA ASN A 179 -9.14 -26.71 -6.10
C ASN A 179 -9.23 -28.17 -5.62
N VAL A 180 -9.57 -28.35 -4.35
CA VAL A 180 -9.59 -29.65 -3.68
C VAL A 180 -10.91 -29.85 -2.96
N THR A 181 -11.52 -31.03 -3.09
CA THR A 181 -12.69 -31.41 -2.29
C THR A 181 -12.30 -31.45 -0.81
N SER A 182 -13.22 -31.04 0.08
CA SER A 182 -12.99 -31.06 1.52
C SER A 182 -12.57 -32.43 2.04
N TYR A 183 -11.77 -32.41 3.10
CA TYR A 183 -11.25 -33.59 3.81
C TYR A 183 -10.24 -34.48 3.04
N VAL A 184 -9.84 -34.08 1.82
CA VAL A 184 -8.70 -34.71 1.15
C VAL A 184 -7.43 -34.33 1.88
N THR A 185 -6.53 -35.30 2.06
CA THR A 185 -5.18 -35.01 2.57
C THR A 185 -4.23 -34.83 1.40
N LEU A 186 -3.59 -33.65 1.36
CA LEU A 186 -2.52 -33.36 0.42
C LEU A 186 -1.16 -33.50 1.12
N ASN A 187 -0.17 -33.99 0.40
CA ASN A 187 1.21 -34.11 0.87
C ASN A 187 2.03 -33.03 0.17
N PHE A 188 2.24 -31.90 0.85
CA PHE A 188 3.05 -30.80 0.31
C PHE A 188 4.54 -31.15 0.37
N ARG A 189 5.21 -31.07 -0.75
CA ARG A 189 6.65 -31.29 -0.88
C ARG A 189 7.34 -30.03 -1.40
N ALA A 190 8.31 -29.54 -0.65
CA ALA A 190 9.21 -28.48 -1.05
C ALA A 190 10.52 -29.11 -1.55
N THR A 191 10.95 -28.76 -2.75
CA THR A 191 12.20 -29.23 -3.36
C THR A 191 13.13 -28.05 -3.55
N PRO A 192 14.22 -27.94 -2.75
CA PRO A 192 15.19 -26.86 -2.87
C PRO A 192 15.95 -26.91 -4.20
N VAL A 193 16.29 -25.75 -4.75
CA VAL A 193 17.32 -25.65 -5.81
C VAL A 193 18.71 -25.59 -5.20
N ALA A 194 19.74 -25.79 -6.02
CA ALA A 194 21.14 -25.78 -5.56
C ALA A 194 21.48 -24.48 -4.79
N GLY A 195 22.10 -24.63 -3.64
CA GLY A 195 22.47 -23.53 -2.75
C GLY A 195 21.36 -23.06 -1.81
N PHE A 196 20.20 -23.72 -1.80
CA PHE A 196 19.12 -23.45 -0.87
C PHE A 196 18.75 -24.69 -0.07
N THR A 197 18.12 -24.48 1.09
CA THR A 197 17.55 -25.53 1.94
C THR A 197 16.12 -25.14 2.31
N PHE A 198 15.22 -26.12 2.40
CA PHE A 198 13.88 -25.88 2.90
C PHE A 198 13.92 -25.55 4.38
N SER A 199 13.19 -24.52 4.79
CA SER A 199 13.11 -24.08 6.18
C SER A 199 11.78 -24.48 6.82
N HIS A 200 10.68 -24.02 6.26
CA HIS A 200 9.34 -24.26 6.81
C HIS A 200 8.23 -23.89 5.82
N TRP A 201 7.01 -24.30 6.15
CA TRP A 201 5.78 -23.83 5.53
C TRP A 201 5.22 -22.63 6.28
N LEU A 202 4.76 -21.62 5.56
CA LEU A 202 4.20 -20.36 6.07
C LEU A 202 2.78 -20.19 5.57
N ASP A 203 1.84 -19.80 6.44
CA ASP A 203 0.53 -19.29 6.05
C ASP A 203 0.69 -17.84 5.57
N LEU A 204 0.23 -17.53 4.35
CA LEU A 204 0.35 -16.18 3.80
C LEU A 204 -0.70 -15.19 4.29
N ASP A 205 -1.73 -15.67 4.97
CA ASP A 205 -2.81 -14.84 5.49
C ASP A 205 -2.57 -14.43 6.94
N SER A 206 -2.05 -15.34 7.77
CA SER A 206 -1.71 -15.07 9.16
C SER A 206 -0.23 -14.78 9.40
N GLU A 207 0.63 -15.03 8.41
CA GLU A 207 2.09 -14.98 8.52
C GLU A 207 2.66 -15.95 9.58
N GLU A 208 1.88 -16.96 9.95
CA GLU A 208 2.28 -17.97 10.92
C GLU A 208 3.04 -19.11 10.26
N ARG A 209 4.02 -19.64 11.00
CA ARG A 209 4.74 -20.84 10.62
C ARG A 209 3.85 -22.07 10.87
N LEU A 210 3.55 -22.82 9.81
CA LEU A 210 2.67 -23.97 9.84
C LEU A 210 3.40 -25.27 10.22
N SER A 211 4.53 -25.57 9.57
CA SER A 211 5.26 -26.82 9.76
C SER A 211 6.70 -26.73 9.26
N THR A 212 7.56 -27.62 9.75
CA THR A 212 8.92 -27.88 9.23
C THR A 212 9.02 -29.24 8.53
N GLU A 213 7.96 -30.02 8.57
CA GLU A 213 7.94 -31.33 7.91
C GLU A 213 7.97 -31.18 6.39
N ASN A 214 8.71 -32.08 5.72
CA ASN A 214 8.79 -32.11 4.27
C ASN A 214 9.06 -33.55 3.79
N PRO A 215 8.08 -34.24 3.24
CA PRO A 215 6.72 -33.78 2.90
C PRO A 215 5.84 -33.54 4.13
N TRP A 216 4.89 -32.60 3.99
CA TRP A 216 3.95 -32.21 5.03
C TRP A 216 2.53 -32.63 4.65
N PRO A 217 1.92 -33.61 5.38
CA PRO A 217 0.54 -34.05 5.13
C PRO A 217 -0.46 -33.09 5.77
N VAL A 218 -1.39 -32.55 4.98
CA VAL A 218 -2.42 -31.61 5.43
C VAL A 218 -3.80 -32.07 4.99
N LYS A 219 -4.70 -32.20 5.94
CA LYS A 219 -6.13 -32.41 5.67
C LYS A 219 -6.77 -31.08 5.32
N ILE A 220 -7.29 -30.94 4.11
CA ILE A 220 -7.86 -29.67 3.61
C ILE A 220 -9.26 -29.51 4.16
N THR A 221 -9.48 -28.44 4.96
CA THR A 221 -10.75 -28.10 5.59
C THR A 221 -11.18 -26.64 5.35
N ARG A 222 -10.32 -25.86 4.71
CA ARG A 222 -10.53 -24.45 4.37
C ARG A 222 -9.72 -24.05 3.14
N ASP A 223 -9.98 -22.90 2.57
CA ASP A 223 -9.06 -22.26 1.63
C ASP A 223 -7.72 -22.00 2.32
N MET A 224 -6.61 -22.23 1.63
CA MET A 224 -5.26 -22.10 2.17
C MET A 224 -4.33 -21.41 1.16
N ARG A 225 -3.50 -20.50 1.67
CA ARG A 225 -2.41 -19.88 0.91
C ARG A 225 -1.11 -20.16 1.64
N ILE A 226 -0.31 -21.05 1.09
CA ILE A 226 0.92 -21.55 1.71
C ILE A 226 2.15 -21.17 0.90
N ARG A 227 3.22 -20.83 1.61
CA ARG A 227 4.54 -20.60 1.01
C ARG A 227 5.54 -21.58 1.57
N ALA A 228 6.27 -22.26 0.68
CA ALA A 228 7.50 -22.93 1.05
C ALA A 228 8.62 -21.89 1.22
N VAL A 229 9.14 -21.79 2.43
CA VAL A 229 10.23 -20.86 2.75
C VAL A 229 11.54 -21.61 2.65
N PHE A 230 12.46 -21.10 1.85
CA PHE A 230 13.81 -21.60 1.69
C PHE A 230 14.82 -20.63 2.28
N THR A 231 15.92 -21.13 2.76
CA THR A 231 17.06 -20.34 3.23
C THR A 231 18.26 -20.61 2.32
N LYS A 232 18.99 -19.58 1.97
CA LYS A 232 20.25 -19.71 1.22
C LYS A 232 21.27 -20.40 2.12
N GLY A 233 21.83 -21.53 1.67
CA GLY A 233 22.93 -22.18 2.35
C GLY A 233 24.15 -21.23 2.41
N GLY A 234 24.77 -21.09 3.58
CA GLY A 234 26.06 -20.42 3.67
C GLY A 234 27.08 -21.23 2.85
N PHE A 235 27.94 -20.54 2.09
CA PHE A 235 29.10 -21.18 1.48
C PHE A 235 29.90 -21.81 2.61
N ILE A 236 30.05 -23.13 2.62
CA ILE A 236 31.09 -23.77 3.40
C ILE A 236 32.38 -23.37 2.71
N THR A 237 33.10 -22.39 3.27
CA THR A 237 34.47 -22.16 2.89
C THR A 237 35.26 -23.40 3.32
N VAL A 238 35.55 -24.26 2.34
CA VAL A 238 36.53 -25.34 2.57
C VAL A 238 37.86 -24.66 2.86
N PRO A 239 38.49 -24.90 4.04
CA PRO A 239 39.83 -24.40 4.29
C PRO A 239 40.73 -24.98 3.20
N GLN A 240 41.39 -24.12 2.45
CA GLN A 240 42.48 -24.55 1.57
C GLN A 240 43.68 -24.90 2.49
N ASN A 241 44.03 -26.18 2.54
CA ASN A 241 45.28 -26.66 3.11
C ASN A 241 46.46 -26.23 2.25
#